data_ca8ebc35bd2ac8a0c1db719ff2e87548
#
_entry.id   ca8ebc35bd2ac8a0c1db719ff2e87548
#
_cell.length_a   1.000
_cell.length_b   1.000
_cell.length_c   1.000
_cell.angle_alpha   90.00
_cell.angle_beta   90.00
_cell.angle_gamma   90.00
#
_symmetry.space_group_name_H-M   'P 1'
#
loop_
_entity.id
_entity.type
_entity.pdbx_description
1 polymer ?
#
loop_
_entity_poly.entity_id
_entity_poly.type
_entity_poly.pdbx_seq_one_letter_code
_entity_poly.pdbx_strand_id
1 'polypeptide(L)' 'MQKDEKLTSVKITQPLFDKFKLACLEDNFSFKKLADRAIFLYLTDTEFRSKIHKQNNLKIK' A
#
# COMPACT_ATOMS: atom_id res chain seq x y z
N MET A 1 -18.33 11.57 -9.30
CA MET A 1 -17.80 11.79 -9.15
C MET A 1 -17.06 11.74 -8.31
N GLN A 2 -16.33 11.54 -8.11
CA GLN A 2 -15.68 11.59 -7.25
C GLN A 2 -15.01 12.49 -6.97
N LYS A 3 -14.93 13.05 -7.10
CA LYS A 3 -14.63 14.14 -6.77
C LYS A 3 -13.82 14.27 -5.62
N ASP A 4 -13.76 13.49 -4.87
CA ASP A 4 -13.16 13.55 -3.57
C ASP A 4 -11.82 12.88 -3.51
N GLU A 5 -11.12 12.80 -4.61
CA GLU A 5 -9.79 12.23 -4.61
C GLU A 5 -8.77 13.29 -4.28
N LYS A 6 -7.82 12.93 -3.44
CA LYS A 6 -6.76 13.83 -3.05
C LYS A 6 -5.44 13.36 -3.62
N LEU A 7 -4.69 14.27 -4.21
CA LEU A 7 -3.36 13.96 -4.72
C LEU A 7 -2.36 14.10 -3.59
N THR A 8 -1.69 13.01 -3.28
CA THR A 8 -0.68 12.99 -2.24
C THR A 8 0.63 12.49 -2.80
N SER A 9 1.71 12.82 -2.12
CA SER A 9 3.06 12.45 -2.54
C SER A 9 3.77 11.79 -1.38
N VAL A 10 4.31 10.59 -1.60
CA VAL A 10 5.05 9.88 -0.58
C VAL A 10 6.31 9.29 -1.17
N LYS A 11 7.30 9.07 -0.33
CA LYS A 11 8.52 8.38 -0.73
C LYS A 11 8.44 6.95 -0.26
N ILE A 12 8.79 6.03 -1.15
CA ILE A 12 8.69 4.61 -0.86
C ILE A 12 10.06 3.99 -0.99
N THR A 13 10.38 3.07 -0.10
CA THR A 13 11.63 2.32 -0.17
C THR A 13 11.77 1.70 -1.55
N GLN A 14 12.88 2.02 -2.24
CA GLN A 14 13.02 1.63 -3.63
C GLN A 14 12.91 0.13 -3.89
N PRO A 15 13.60 -0.74 -3.14
CA PRO A 15 13.46 -2.18 -3.40
C PRO A 15 12.02 -2.68 -3.22
N LEU A 16 11.29 -2.13 -2.26
CA LEU A 16 9.90 -2.52 -2.08
C LEU A 16 9.06 -2.09 -3.27
N PHE A 17 9.28 -0.88 -3.74
CA PHE A 17 8.51 -0.37 -4.86
C PHE A 17 8.77 -1.16 -6.12
N ASP A 18 10.04 -1.52 -6.36
CA ASP A 18 10.38 -2.30 -7.54
C ASP A 18 9.70 -3.67 -7.52
N LYS A 19 9.72 -4.34 -6.38
CA LYS A 19 9.04 -5.63 -6.24
C LYS A 19 7.54 -5.50 -6.39
N PHE A 20 7.00 -4.42 -5.85
CA PHE A 20 5.58 -4.18 -5.96
C PHE A 20 5.15 -3.99 -7.41
N LYS A 21 5.96 -3.26 -8.19
CA LYS A 21 5.61 -3.06 -9.59
C LYS A 21 5.60 -4.36 -10.37
N LEU A 22 6.53 -5.26 -10.08
CA LEU A 22 6.52 -6.56 -10.72
C LEU A 22 5.27 -7.36 -10.36
N ALA A 23 4.90 -7.33 -9.09
CA ALA A 23 3.69 -8.03 -8.67
C ALA A 23 2.45 -7.45 -9.32
N CYS A 24 2.44 -6.12 -9.49
CA CYS A 24 1.30 -5.47 -10.14
C CYS A 24 1.10 -5.93 -11.57
N LEU A 25 2.19 -6.18 -12.28
CA LEU A 25 2.08 -6.66 -13.66
C LEU A 25 1.38 -8.01 -13.71
N GLU A 26 1.64 -8.86 -12.73
CA GLU A 26 1.02 -10.18 -12.70
C GLU A 26 -0.45 -10.11 -12.32
N ASP A 27 -0.78 -9.23 -11.36
CA ASP A 27 -2.12 -9.21 -10.79
C ASP A 27 -2.99 -8.10 -11.35
N ASN A 28 -2.45 -7.32 -12.29
CA ASN A 28 -3.19 -6.19 -12.86
C ASN A 28 -3.72 -5.28 -11.76
N PHE A 29 -2.85 -4.95 -10.83
CA PHE A 29 -3.20 -4.18 -9.64
C PHE A 29 -2.42 -2.87 -9.66
N SER A 30 -2.92 -1.83 -9.03
CA SER A 30 -2.27 -0.53 -9.05
C SER A 30 -1.97 -0.05 -7.64
N PHE A 31 -1.03 0.89 -7.55
CA PHE A 31 -0.69 1.47 -6.26
C PHE A 31 -1.90 2.21 -5.67
N LYS A 32 -2.67 2.88 -6.51
CA LYS A 32 -3.87 3.56 -6.03
C LYS A 32 -4.83 2.58 -5.37
N LYS A 33 -5.05 1.44 -6.00
CA LYS A 33 -5.93 0.43 -5.42
C LYS A 33 -5.38 -0.08 -4.09
N LEU A 34 -4.07 -0.31 -4.03
CA LEU A 34 -3.47 -0.77 -2.80
C LEU A 34 -3.63 0.27 -1.70
N ALA A 35 -3.34 1.53 -2.01
CA ALA A 35 -3.41 2.59 -1.01
C ALA A 35 -4.83 2.74 -0.48
N ASP A 36 -5.82 2.80 -1.37
CA ASP A 36 -7.20 2.94 -0.96
C ASP A 36 -7.65 1.79 -0.07
N ARG A 37 -7.34 0.57 -0.49
CA ARG A 37 -7.78 -0.61 0.25
C ARG A 37 -7.02 -0.78 1.56
N ALA A 38 -5.73 -0.46 1.55
CA ALA A 38 -4.94 -0.56 2.77
C ALA A 38 -5.41 0.45 3.81
N ILE A 39 -5.73 1.66 3.37
CA ILE A 39 -6.25 2.66 4.29
C ILE A 39 -7.59 2.22 4.86
N PHE A 40 -8.45 1.68 4.02
CA PHE A 40 -9.74 1.19 4.48
C PHE A 40 -9.56 0.10 5.54
N LEU A 41 -8.67 -0.86 5.28
CA LEU A 41 -8.42 -1.93 6.23
C LEU A 41 -7.78 -1.40 7.51
N TYR A 42 -6.90 -0.43 7.37
CA TYR A 42 -6.26 0.17 8.53
C TYR A 42 -7.31 0.77 9.49
N LEU A 43 -8.36 1.34 8.92
CA LEU A 43 -9.39 1.99 9.71
C LEU A 43 -10.44 1.01 10.26
N THR A 44 -10.65 -0.11 9.58
CA THR A 44 -11.76 -0.99 9.93
C THR A 44 -11.33 -2.34 10.49
N ASP A 45 -10.08 -2.74 10.28
CA ASP A 45 -9.59 -4.06 10.69
C ASP A 45 -8.48 -3.88 11.70
N THR A 46 -8.76 -4.14 12.99
CA THR A 46 -7.78 -3.91 14.03
C THR A 46 -6.59 -4.85 13.93
N GLU A 47 -6.80 -6.05 13.40
CA GLU A 47 -5.67 -6.97 13.22
C GLU A 47 -4.73 -6.47 12.14
N PHE A 48 -5.28 -5.97 11.05
CA PHE A 48 -4.46 -5.41 9.99
C PHE A 48 -3.66 -4.22 10.50
N ARG A 49 -4.31 -3.33 11.23
CA ARG A 49 -3.64 -2.16 11.80
C ARG A 49 -2.51 -2.58 12.73
N SER A 50 -2.77 -3.58 13.56
CA SER A 50 -1.75 -4.05 14.50
C SER A 50 -0.54 -4.62 13.75
N LYS A 51 -0.78 -5.39 12.70
CA LYS A 51 0.30 -5.93 11.88
C LYS A 51 1.13 -4.82 11.26
N ILE A 52 0.47 -3.81 10.73
CA ILE A 52 1.16 -2.69 10.10
C ILE A 52 2.04 -1.97 11.13
N HIS A 53 1.51 -1.73 12.33
CA HIS A 53 2.27 -1.03 13.35
C HIS A 53 3.49 -1.82 13.80
N LYS A 54 3.40 -3.14 13.79
CA LYS A 54 4.51 -3.98 14.24
C LYS A 54 5.53 -4.26 13.15
N GLN A 55 5.17 -4.00 11.89
CA GLN A 55 6.05 -4.30 10.78
C GLN A 55 7.03 -3.17 10.57
N ASN A 56 8.22 -3.31 11.12
CA ASN A 56 9.23 -2.27 10.97
C ASN A 56 10.49 -2.74 10.25
N ASN A 57 10.56 -4.02 9.89
CA ASN A 57 11.64 -4.51 9.06
C ASN A 57 11.12 -4.59 7.63
N LEU A 58 11.57 -3.66 6.80
CA LEU A 58 11.05 -3.54 5.42
C LEU A 58 12.02 -4.08 4.39
N LYS A 59 12.99 -4.86 4.79
CA LYS A 59 13.91 -5.46 3.84
C LYS A 59 13.21 -6.59 3.12
N ILE A 60 13.36 -6.60 1.80
CA ILE A 60 12.74 -7.63 0.98
C ILE A 60 13.82 -8.30 0.14
N LYS A 61 13.69 -9.59 -0.05
CA LYS A 61 14.71 -10.37 -0.79
C LYS A 61 14.34 -10.53 -2.23
#